data_d0988e9122ab603233673410f47dfa5a
#
_entry.id   d0988e9122ab603233673410f47dfa5a
#
_cell.length_a   1.000
_cell.length_b   1.000
_cell.length_c   1.000
_cell.angle_alpha   90.00
_cell.angle_beta   90.00
_cell.angle_gamma   90.00
#
_symmetry.space_group_name_H-M   'P 1'
#
loop_
_entity.id
_entity.type
_entity.pdbx_description
1 polymer ?
#
loop_
_entity_poly.entity_id
_entity_poly.type
_entity_poly.pdbx_seq_one_letter_code
_entity_poly.pdbx_strand_id
1 'polypeptide(L)'
;MHTDKKLNRFFCPVLLSLTALFLLSPQLLLSAEHKGWEAGSKYNNYYDYKEMDKLKGVIKKFKKVVPLPGMEPATAFILEEGDEEILVHLCPQSFADAKETGLRSGIKTKVKGSWAYINDKDVFIASKVKQGEHFEFKVRLTKDGTPFWTMTKEELARERANQ
;
A
#
# COMPACT_ATOMS: atom_id res chain seq x y z
N MET A 1 -22.56 -56.78 -63.94
CA MET A 1 -21.15 -56.92 -63.63
C MET A 1 -20.74 -55.58 -62.95
N HIS A 2 -21.00 -55.53 -61.79
CA HIS A 2 -20.27 -55.40 -60.51
C HIS A 2 -19.01 -54.55 -60.55
N THR A 3 -19.02 -53.54 -59.81
CA THR A 3 -18.03 -53.44 -58.73
C THR A 3 -18.40 -52.28 -57.80
N ASP A 4 -18.64 -52.65 -56.54
CA ASP A 4 -18.77 -51.77 -55.40
C ASP A 4 -17.44 -51.07 -55.11
N LYS A 5 -17.48 -49.79 -54.86
CA LYS A 5 -16.40 -49.06 -54.16
C LYS A 5 -16.92 -48.46 -52.83
N LYS A 6 -16.60 -49.16 -51.75
CA LYS A 6 -16.74 -48.66 -50.38
C LYS A 6 -15.81 -47.49 -50.18
N LEU A 7 -16.38 -46.34 -49.88
CA LEU A 7 -15.64 -45.15 -49.46
C LEU A 7 -15.51 -45.14 -47.94
N ASN A 8 -14.32 -45.47 -47.45
CA ASN A 8 -13.94 -45.39 -46.05
C ASN A 8 -13.87 -43.93 -45.65
N ARG A 9 -14.82 -43.52 -44.80
CA ARG A 9 -14.77 -42.24 -44.09
C ARG A 9 -14.00 -42.43 -42.78
N PHE A 10 -12.71 -42.13 -42.76
CA PHE A 10 -11.96 -41.91 -41.54
C PHE A 10 -12.23 -40.47 -41.05
N PHE A 11 -13.15 -40.35 -40.16
CA PHE A 11 -13.27 -39.13 -39.34
C PHE A 11 -12.16 -39.15 -38.29
N CYS A 12 -11.27 -38.19 -38.36
CA CYS A 12 -10.21 -37.97 -37.39
C CYS A 12 -10.77 -37.10 -36.27
N PRO A 13 -10.96 -37.58 -35.00
CA PRO A 13 -11.40 -36.80 -33.90
C PRO A 13 -10.16 -36.28 -33.11
N VAL A 14 -9.35 -35.39 -33.67
CA VAL A 14 -8.14 -34.86 -32.99
C VAL A 14 -8.10 -33.33 -32.95
N LEU A 15 -9.21 -32.66 -33.12
CA LEU A 15 -9.20 -31.19 -33.12
C LEU A 15 -10.06 -30.54 -32.03
N LEU A 16 -10.27 -31.19 -30.88
CA LEU A 16 -11.12 -30.62 -29.81
C LEU A 16 -10.46 -30.60 -28.42
N SER A 17 -9.15 -30.66 -28.30
CA SER A 17 -8.49 -30.64 -26.97
C SER A 17 -7.48 -29.50 -26.77
N LEU A 18 -7.46 -28.48 -27.62
CA LEU A 18 -6.45 -27.38 -27.47
C LEU A 18 -7.02 -26.01 -27.08
N THR A 19 -8.30 -25.90 -26.72
CA THR A 19 -8.91 -24.60 -26.35
C THR A 19 -9.23 -24.47 -24.89
N ALA A 20 -8.88 -25.43 -24.02
CA ALA A 20 -9.20 -25.40 -22.58
C ALA A 20 -8.02 -24.97 -21.68
N LEU A 21 -6.86 -24.56 -22.22
CA LEU A 21 -5.66 -24.26 -21.41
C LEU A 21 -5.32 -22.76 -21.34
N PHE A 22 -6.23 -21.85 -21.70
CA PHE A 22 -5.93 -20.42 -21.72
C PHE A 22 -6.76 -19.58 -20.75
N LEU A 23 -7.45 -20.20 -19.77
CA LEU A 23 -8.25 -19.49 -18.78
C LEU A 23 -7.69 -19.56 -17.35
N LEU A 24 -6.42 -19.95 -17.16
CA LEU A 24 -5.79 -19.92 -15.86
C LEU A 24 -4.70 -18.85 -15.85
N SER A 25 -5.06 -17.72 -15.27
CA SER A 25 -4.18 -16.76 -14.60
C SER A 25 -3.99 -15.41 -15.27
N PRO A 26 -4.60 -14.38 -14.67
CA PRO A 26 -3.85 -13.18 -14.34
C PRO A 26 -4.00 -12.80 -12.86
N GLN A 27 -3.91 -13.75 -11.93
CA GLN A 27 -4.02 -13.40 -10.50
C GLN A 27 -2.70 -13.42 -9.72
N LEU A 28 -1.58 -13.72 -10.36
CA LEU A 28 -0.28 -13.86 -9.68
C LEU A 28 0.63 -12.61 -9.75
N LEU A 29 0.17 -11.52 -10.38
CA LEU A 29 0.98 -10.30 -10.53
C LEU A 29 0.65 -9.18 -9.53
N LEU A 30 -0.33 -9.35 -8.64
CA LEU A 30 -0.70 -8.31 -7.66
C LEU A 30 0.03 -8.42 -6.31
N SER A 31 0.89 -9.42 -6.12
CA SER A 31 1.54 -9.67 -4.82
C SER A 31 2.95 -9.08 -4.68
N ALA A 32 3.43 -8.32 -5.65
CA ALA A 32 4.77 -7.71 -5.59
C ALA A 32 4.76 -6.24 -5.17
N GLU A 33 3.61 -5.59 -5.20
CA GLU A 33 3.46 -4.22 -4.73
C GLU A 33 3.31 -4.22 -3.20
N HIS A 34 4.15 -3.42 -2.50
CA HIS A 34 4.10 -3.21 -1.05
C HIS A 34 4.62 -4.36 -0.18
N LYS A 35 5.71 -5.01 -0.61
CA LYS A 35 6.34 -6.12 0.16
C LYS A 35 6.58 -5.75 1.63
N GLY A 36 5.99 -6.53 2.55
CA GLY A 36 6.06 -6.35 4.00
C GLY A 36 5.05 -5.36 4.58
N TRP A 37 4.23 -4.76 3.71
CA TRP A 37 3.20 -3.79 4.06
C TRP A 37 1.77 -4.35 3.94
N GLU A 38 1.65 -5.65 3.65
CA GLU A 38 0.38 -6.34 3.45
C GLU A 38 -0.51 -6.24 4.68
N ALA A 39 -1.82 -6.41 4.50
CA ALA A 39 -2.75 -6.48 5.62
C ALA A 39 -2.33 -7.59 6.59
N GLY A 40 -2.27 -7.28 7.90
CA GLY A 40 -1.82 -8.22 8.93
C GLY A 40 -0.31 -8.50 8.95
N SER A 41 0.50 -7.80 8.16
CA SER A 41 1.97 -7.91 8.24
C SER A 41 2.50 -7.54 9.61
N LYS A 42 3.71 -8.04 9.94
CA LYS A 42 4.38 -7.69 11.20
C LYS A 42 4.47 -6.17 11.41
N TYR A 43 4.75 -5.41 10.36
CA TYR A 43 4.83 -3.96 10.44
C TYR A 43 3.48 -3.32 10.77
N ASN A 44 2.39 -3.75 10.12
CA ASN A 44 1.07 -3.19 10.38
C ASN A 44 0.56 -3.48 11.80
N ASN A 45 1.06 -4.54 12.44
CA ASN A 45 0.73 -4.87 13.84
C ASN A 45 1.39 -3.93 14.86
N TYR A 46 2.37 -3.11 14.48
CA TYR A 46 2.92 -2.06 15.35
C TYR A 46 2.00 -0.83 15.42
N TYR A 47 1.04 -0.68 14.49
CA TYR A 47 0.13 0.43 14.50
C TYR A 47 -1.06 0.14 15.41
N ASP A 48 -1.22 0.94 16.47
CA ASP A 48 -2.36 0.83 17.37
C ASP A 48 -3.37 1.96 17.14
N TYR A 49 -4.48 1.63 16.49
CA TYR A 49 -5.55 2.60 16.21
C TYR A 49 -6.34 3.02 17.48
N LYS A 50 -6.15 2.32 18.62
CA LYS A 50 -6.79 2.64 19.90
C LYS A 50 -5.94 3.64 20.70
N GLU A 51 -4.62 3.60 20.53
CA GLU A 51 -3.64 4.47 21.20
C GLU A 51 -3.14 5.56 20.23
N MET A 52 -4.09 6.39 19.77
CA MET A 52 -3.80 7.44 18.80
C MET A 52 -3.32 8.74 19.46
N ASP A 53 -2.26 9.30 18.92
CA ASP A 53 -1.71 10.58 19.34
C ASP A 53 -1.67 11.60 18.19
N LYS A 54 -1.35 12.85 18.53
CA LYS A 54 -1.27 13.98 17.59
C LYS A 54 0.00 14.78 17.85
N LEU A 55 0.87 14.79 16.86
CA LEU A 55 2.07 15.63 16.83
C LEU A 55 1.81 16.92 16.07
N LYS A 56 2.49 17.99 16.47
CA LYS A 56 2.44 19.30 15.82
C LYS A 56 3.85 19.86 15.68
N GLY A 57 4.33 19.97 14.48
CA GLY A 57 5.68 20.44 14.22
C GLY A 57 5.85 20.94 12.80
N VAL A 58 7.09 20.92 12.33
CA VAL A 58 7.46 21.29 10.97
C VAL A 58 8.15 20.08 10.33
N ILE A 59 7.77 19.72 9.09
CA ILE A 59 8.53 18.72 8.35
C ILE A 59 9.91 19.29 8.02
N LYS A 60 10.96 18.74 8.63
CA LYS A 60 12.34 19.17 8.39
C LYS A 60 12.84 18.64 7.05
N LYS A 61 12.68 17.34 6.82
CA LYS A 61 13.09 16.66 5.58
C LYS A 61 12.36 15.34 5.39
N PHE A 62 12.16 14.95 4.14
CA PHE A 62 11.73 13.60 3.78
C PHE A 62 12.88 12.61 3.87
N LYS A 63 12.52 11.36 4.16
CA LYS A 63 13.42 10.22 4.21
C LYS A 63 12.81 9.02 3.50
N LYS A 64 13.68 8.17 2.99
CA LYS A 64 13.37 6.82 2.57
C LYS A 64 13.96 5.88 3.62
N VAL A 65 13.14 5.06 4.27
CA VAL A 65 13.57 4.14 5.33
C VAL A 65 13.03 2.74 5.05
N VAL A 66 13.76 1.70 5.45
CA VAL A 66 13.27 0.33 5.45
C VAL A 66 12.86 0.00 6.88
N PRO A 67 11.55 -0.09 7.21
CA PRO A 67 11.11 -0.24 8.59
C PRO A 67 11.55 -1.55 9.24
N LEU A 68 11.49 -2.65 8.50
CA LEU A 68 11.95 -3.98 8.93
C LEU A 68 12.75 -4.64 7.81
N PRO A 69 13.69 -5.54 8.13
CA PRO A 69 14.47 -6.25 7.12
C PRO A 69 13.60 -6.93 6.06
N GLY A 70 13.94 -6.75 4.80
CA GLY A 70 13.25 -7.37 3.67
C GLY A 70 11.96 -6.68 3.21
N MET A 71 11.54 -5.60 3.87
CA MET A 71 10.41 -4.78 3.44
C MET A 71 10.78 -3.85 2.29
N GLU A 72 9.77 -3.45 1.53
CA GLU A 72 9.85 -2.29 0.66
C GLU A 72 10.07 -1.02 1.50
N PRO A 73 10.86 -0.05 0.99
CA PRO A 73 11.06 1.20 1.70
C PRO A 73 9.78 2.00 1.92
N ALA A 74 9.73 2.70 3.05
CA ALA A 74 8.72 3.68 3.38
C ALA A 74 9.07 5.06 2.83
N THR A 75 8.07 5.82 2.41
CA THR A 75 8.08 7.27 2.47
C THR A 75 7.92 7.68 3.92
N ALA A 76 8.88 8.43 4.43
CA ALA A 76 8.95 8.90 5.80
C ALA A 76 9.43 10.35 5.84
N PHE A 77 9.35 11.00 6.99
CA PHE A 77 9.91 12.32 7.20
C PHE A 77 10.35 12.52 8.66
N ILE A 78 11.22 13.49 8.87
CA ILE A 78 11.54 14.00 10.19
C ILE A 78 10.60 15.15 10.47
N LEU A 79 9.82 15.03 11.55
CA LEU A 79 9.02 16.09 12.13
C LEU A 79 9.83 16.73 13.27
N GLU A 80 9.96 18.05 13.24
CA GLU A 80 10.57 18.83 14.30
C GLU A 80 9.44 19.40 15.18
N GLU A 81 9.34 18.93 16.42
CA GLU A 81 8.39 19.38 17.43
C GLU A 81 9.15 19.97 18.64
N GLY A 82 9.23 21.29 18.71
CA GLY A 82 10.13 21.94 19.66
C GLY A 82 11.60 21.61 19.37
N ASP A 83 12.29 21.05 20.35
CA ASP A 83 13.70 20.64 20.24
C ASP A 83 13.85 19.14 19.83
N GLU A 84 12.75 18.43 19.62
CA GLU A 84 12.76 17.01 19.30
C GLU A 84 12.62 16.75 17.81
N GLU A 85 13.36 15.77 17.32
CA GLU A 85 13.23 15.23 15.95
C GLU A 85 12.56 13.86 15.99
N ILE A 86 11.37 13.77 15.44
CA ILE A 86 10.57 12.54 15.42
C ILE A 86 10.59 11.94 14.02
N LEU A 87 10.98 10.67 13.91
CA LEU A 87 10.85 9.91 12.66
C LEU A 87 9.41 9.47 12.48
N VAL A 88 8.77 9.97 11.42
CA VAL A 88 7.40 9.62 11.05
C VAL A 88 7.42 8.70 9.84
N HIS A 89 6.87 7.49 9.99
CA HIS A 89 6.62 6.56 8.89
C HIS A 89 5.24 6.85 8.29
N LEU A 90 5.15 7.02 6.98
CA LEU A 90 3.91 7.42 6.32
C LEU A 90 3.26 6.24 5.57
N CYS A 91 3.88 5.74 4.52
CA CYS A 91 3.33 4.70 3.65
C CYS A 91 4.46 3.98 2.87
N PRO A 92 4.18 2.85 2.21
CA PRO A 92 5.10 2.28 1.23
C PRO A 92 5.46 3.31 0.16
N GLN A 93 6.71 3.34 -0.27
CA GLN A 93 7.15 4.28 -1.30
C GLN A 93 6.44 4.06 -2.64
N SER A 94 6.08 2.82 -2.97
CA SER A 94 5.31 2.48 -4.17
C SER A 94 3.84 2.92 -4.11
N PHE A 95 3.30 3.17 -2.90
CA PHE A 95 1.96 3.75 -2.74
C PHE A 95 1.94 5.25 -2.98
N ALA A 96 2.90 5.97 -2.40
CA ALA A 96 3.13 7.38 -2.66
C ALA A 96 4.56 7.76 -2.25
N ASP A 97 5.34 8.29 -3.17
CA ASP A 97 6.62 8.88 -2.85
C ASP A 97 6.46 10.30 -2.22
N ALA A 98 7.56 10.90 -1.79
CA ALA A 98 7.53 12.21 -1.12
C ALA A 98 6.86 13.31 -1.96
N LYS A 99 6.99 13.27 -3.29
CA LYS A 99 6.38 14.26 -4.19
C LYS A 99 4.89 14.01 -4.37
N GLU A 100 4.52 12.73 -4.51
CA GLU A 100 3.14 12.29 -4.71
C GLU A 100 2.27 12.54 -3.48
N THR A 101 2.85 12.61 -2.27
CA THR A 101 2.10 12.98 -1.06
C THR A 101 1.56 14.40 -1.09
N GLY A 102 2.16 15.30 -1.87
CA GLY A 102 1.85 16.74 -1.88
C GLY A 102 2.29 17.50 -0.63
N LEU A 103 2.87 16.81 0.38
CA LEU A 103 3.40 17.40 1.59
C LEU A 103 4.69 18.20 1.29
N ARG A 104 4.93 19.24 2.06
CA ARG A 104 6.09 20.13 1.87
C ARG A 104 6.91 20.26 3.13
N SER A 105 8.24 20.29 3.00
CA SER A 105 9.15 20.64 4.08
C SER A 105 9.02 22.13 4.44
N GLY A 106 9.36 22.49 5.69
CA GLY A 106 9.30 23.87 6.19
C GLY A 106 7.89 24.33 6.55
N ILE A 107 6.85 23.52 6.37
CA ILE A 107 5.47 23.89 6.64
C ILE A 107 5.00 23.32 7.98
N LYS A 108 4.26 24.11 8.75
CA LYS A 108 3.58 23.65 9.97
C LYS A 108 2.64 22.49 9.65
N THR A 109 2.85 21.40 10.35
CA THR A 109 2.23 20.10 10.04
C THR A 109 1.63 19.52 11.31
N LYS A 110 0.44 18.94 11.18
CA LYS A 110 -0.20 18.12 12.20
C LYS A 110 -0.24 16.69 11.73
N VAL A 111 0.28 15.77 12.53
CA VAL A 111 0.28 14.33 12.23
C VAL A 111 -0.59 13.63 13.26
N LYS A 112 -1.50 12.78 12.80
CA LYS A 112 -2.24 11.84 13.64
C LYS A 112 -1.73 10.43 13.36
N GLY A 113 -1.50 9.65 14.42
CA GLY A 113 -0.96 8.30 14.29
C GLY A 113 -0.77 7.64 15.65
N SER A 114 0.03 6.61 15.72
CA SER A 114 0.41 5.94 16.96
C SER A 114 1.92 5.80 17.09
N TRP A 115 2.40 5.78 18.32
CA TRP A 115 3.79 5.46 18.61
C TRP A 115 4.04 3.96 18.44
N ALA A 116 5.26 3.62 18.03
CA ALA A 116 5.74 2.25 17.92
C ALA A 116 7.23 2.19 18.25
N TYR A 117 7.65 1.06 18.83
CA TYR A 117 9.07 0.79 19.09
C TYR A 117 9.58 -0.22 18.06
N ILE A 118 10.42 0.24 17.14
CA ILE A 118 10.90 -0.55 16.00
C ILE A 118 12.41 -0.41 15.89
N ASN A 119 13.15 -1.52 15.87
CA ASN A 119 14.61 -1.56 15.76
C ASN A 119 15.28 -0.65 16.81
N ASP A 120 14.88 -0.80 18.07
CA ASP A 120 15.40 -0.06 19.23
C ASP A 120 15.23 1.46 19.14
N LYS A 121 14.19 1.91 18.46
CA LYS A 121 13.86 3.34 18.30
C LYS A 121 12.36 3.57 18.39
N ASP A 122 12.01 4.67 19.01
CA ASP A 122 10.66 5.20 18.91
C ASP A 122 10.44 5.81 17.54
N VAL A 123 9.37 5.41 16.90
CA VAL A 123 8.91 5.95 15.62
C VAL A 123 7.42 6.28 15.71
N PHE A 124 6.98 7.23 14.93
CA PHE A 124 5.56 7.55 14.83
C PHE A 124 4.99 7.04 13.53
N ILE A 125 3.98 6.16 13.59
CA ILE A 125 3.30 5.62 12.40
C ILE A 125 2.08 6.49 12.11
N ALA A 126 2.11 7.23 11.01
CA ALA A 126 1.04 8.14 10.66
C ALA A 126 -0.20 7.43 10.10
N SER A 127 -1.38 7.93 10.46
CA SER A 127 -2.65 7.65 9.75
C SER A 127 -3.03 8.76 8.80
N LYS A 128 -2.73 10.02 9.17
CA LYS A 128 -2.96 11.19 8.34
C LYS A 128 -2.06 12.35 8.72
N VAL A 129 -1.79 13.20 7.74
CA VAL A 129 -0.98 14.40 7.87
C VAL A 129 -1.75 15.60 7.32
N LYS A 130 -1.79 16.69 8.06
CA LYS A 130 -2.42 17.95 7.65
C LYS A 130 -1.40 19.07 7.55
N GLN A 131 -1.47 19.84 6.48
CA GLN A 131 -0.72 21.09 6.30
C GLN A 131 -1.68 22.22 5.94
N GLY A 132 -1.64 23.32 6.71
CA GLY A 132 -2.63 24.38 6.57
C GLY A 132 -4.04 23.94 6.96
N GLU A 133 -5.06 24.62 6.40
CA GLU A 133 -6.46 24.39 6.73
C GLU A 133 -7.13 23.33 5.86
N HIS A 134 -6.72 23.23 4.60
CA HIS A 134 -7.44 22.46 3.59
C HIS A 134 -6.67 21.24 3.05
N PHE A 135 -5.38 21.09 3.35
CA PHE A 135 -4.61 19.97 2.85
C PHE A 135 -4.52 18.84 3.87
N GLU A 136 -5.02 17.68 3.51
CA GLU A 136 -4.90 16.44 4.29
C GLU A 136 -4.43 15.30 3.39
N PHE A 137 -3.37 14.61 3.81
CA PHE A 137 -2.93 13.35 3.22
C PHE A 137 -3.20 12.20 4.21
N LYS A 138 -4.18 11.38 3.89
CA LYS A 138 -4.63 10.26 4.72
C LYS A 138 -4.16 8.95 4.13
N VAL A 139 -3.64 8.07 4.98
CA VAL A 139 -3.05 6.78 4.57
C VAL A 139 -3.62 5.59 5.33
N ARG A 140 -4.42 5.83 6.37
CA ARG A 140 -5.13 4.78 7.12
C ARG A 140 -6.52 5.25 7.52
N LEU A 141 -7.45 4.31 7.63
CA LEU A 141 -8.76 4.56 8.25
C LEU A 141 -8.58 4.86 9.73
N THR A 142 -9.31 5.87 10.21
CA THR A 142 -9.26 6.27 11.62
C THR A 142 -9.97 5.27 12.53
N LYS A 143 -10.95 4.56 12.00
CA LYS A 143 -11.83 3.66 12.78
C LYS A 143 -11.15 2.35 13.20
N ASP A 144 -10.25 1.82 12.38
CA ASP A 144 -9.66 0.50 12.55
C ASP A 144 -8.19 0.39 12.11
N GLY A 145 -7.61 1.49 11.61
CA GLY A 145 -6.22 1.53 11.16
C GLY A 145 -5.96 0.88 9.80
N THR A 146 -6.99 0.42 9.08
CA THR A 146 -6.82 -0.23 7.77
C THR A 146 -6.00 0.64 6.83
N PRO A 147 -4.86 0.14 6.31
CA PRO A 147 -4.00 0.90 5.42
C PRO A 147 -4.62 1.08 4.04
N PHE A 148 -4.49 2.27 3.46
CA PHE A 148 -5.05 2.58 2.14
C PHE A 148 -4.40 1.78 1.00
N TRP A 149 -3.13 1.42 1.13
CA TRP A 149 -2.43 0.58 0.14
C TRP A 149 -2.85 -0.89 0.12
N THR A 150 -3.69 -1.32 1.07
CA THR A 150 -4.26 -2.67 1.08
C THR A 150 -5.69 -2.71 0.54
N MET A 151 -6.24 -1.56 0.14
CA MET A 151 -7.59 -1.42 -0.40
C MET A 151 -7.63 -1.69 -1.89
N THR A 152 -8.77 -2.13 -2.39
CA THR A 152 -9.06 -2.14 -3.82
C THR A 152 -9.12 -0.71 -4.37
N LYS A 153 -8.99 -0.56 -5.68
CA LYS A 153 -9.10 0.76 -6.32
C LYS A 153 -10.44 1.45 -6.05
N GLU A 154 -11.51 0.67 -6.01
CA GLU A 154 -12.88 1.14 -5.76
C GLU A 154 -13.05 1.59 -4.29
N GLU A 155 -12.50 0.84 -3.34
CA GLU A 155 -12.50 1.22 -1.92
C GLU A 155 -11.71 2.49 -1.69
N LEU A 156 -10.49 2.55 -2.24
CA LEU A 156 -9.62 3.72 -2.12
C LEU A 156 -10.26 4.96 -2.74
N ALA A 157 -10.92 4.84 -3.90
CA ALA A 157 -11.62 5.95 -4.54
C ALA A 157 -12.76 6.49 -3.66
N ARG A 158 -13.55 5.60 -3.04
CA ARG A 158 -14.60 5.99 -2.09
C ARG A 158 -14.06 6.72 -0.86
N GLU A 159 -12.96 6.21 -0.28
CA GLU A 159 -12.35 6.84 0.90
C GLU A 159 -11.75 8.21 0.58
N ARG A 160 -11.19 8.39 -0.61
CA ARG A 160 -10.67 9.69 -1.08
C ARG A 160 -11.77 10.70 -1.40
N ALA A 161 -12.93 10.27 -1.90
CA ALA A 161 -14.06 11.14 -2.17
C ALA A 161 -14.73 11.69 -0.89
N ASN A 162 -14.48 11.06 0.27
CA ASN A 162 -15.02 11.44 1.57
C ASN A 162 -14.02 12.24 2.45
N GLN A 163 -12.99 12.80 1.84
CA GLN A 163 -11.94 13.61 2.55
C GLN A 163 -12.17 15.13 2.40
#